data_ea7ca472f74911347d5caf2a348fc693
#
_entry.id   ea7ca472f74911347d5caf2a348fc693
#
_cell.length_a   1.000
_cell.length_b   1.000
_cell.length_c   1.000
_cell.angle_alpha   90.00
_cell.angle_beta   90.00
_cell.angle_gamma   90.00
#
_symmetry.space_group_name_H-M   'P 1'
#
loop_
_entity.id
_entity.type
_entity.pdbx_description
1 polymer ?
#
loop_
_entity_poly.entity_id
_entity_poly.type
_entity_poly.pdbx_seq_one_letter_code
_entity_poly.pdbx_strand_id
1 'polypeptide(L)'
;YKVVLFMNTVFLPSYSVGSDVYNQIPKVCGAYGKTAVVIGGKTAISKAKDALLAGVHNSNIEIIDFIWYGGDSTYANIKKLAQNPQFQKADMVFAVGGGRAIDTCKTLCDMENKPVFSFPTIASNCSPVTAVCVIYDDETHGFKELYFPQKSPLHSFINTKIITEAPYEYIWAGIGDALSKQYETGFSSRNDEMSHTNALGVQISKNCSDTLLQYGLEALTSAKNHQVSEALEQVVLT
;
A
#
# COMPACT_ATOMS: atom_id res chain seq x y z
N TYR A 1 16.56 -40.92 0.36
CA TYR A 1 15.57 -39.81 0.35
C TYR A 1 16.26 -38.57 0.93
N LYS A 2 16.62 -37.57 0.10
CA LYS A 2 17.00 -36.25 0.60
C LYS A 2 15.73 -35.53 1.01
N VAL A 3 15.53 -35.33 2.32
CA VAL A 3 14.50 -34.40 2.82
C VAL A 3 14.97 -32.99 2.43
N VAL A 4 14.41 -32.42 1.40
CA VAL A 4 14.60 -31.01 1.06
C VAL A 4 13.71 -30.23 2.05
N LEU A 5 14.30 -29.68 3.09
CA LEU A 5 13.64 -28.71 3.96
C LEU A 5 13.46 -27.42 3.16
N PHE A 6 12.24 -27.20 2.65
CA PHE A 6 11.86 -25.89 2.13
C PHE A 6 11.68 -24.93 3.30
N MET A 7 12.56 -23.96 3.43
CA MET A 7 12.31 -22.85 4.35
C MET A 7 11.30 -21.90 3.67
N ASN A 8 10.08 -21.90 4.19
CA ASN A 8 9.05 -20.93 3.81
C ASN A 8 9.08 -19.78 4.82
N THR A 9 9.35 -18.57 4.33
CA THR A 9 9.24 -17.35 5.15
C THR A 9 8.00 -16.58 4.69
N VAL A 10 7.10 -16.30 5.64
CA VAL A 10 5.89 -15.52 5.39
C VAL A 10 5.98 -14.21 6.18
N PHE A 11 5.89 -13.10 5.49
CA PHE A 11 5.78 -11.77 6.11
C PHE A 11 4.31 -11.32 6.03
N LEU A 12 3.65 -11.23 7.18
CA LEU A 12 2.33 -10.61 7.25
C LEU A 12 2.45 -9.10 7.24
N PRO A 13 1.56 -8.36 6.54
CA PRO A 13 1.60 -6.91 6.52
C PRO A 13 1.32 -6.34 7.92
N SER A 14 2.05 -5.29 8.26
CA SER A 14 1.79 -4.49 9.45
C SER A 14 1.02 -3.23 9.04
N TYR A 15 -0.02 -2.87 9.77
CA TYR A 15 -0.81 -1.68 9.46
C TYR A 15 -1.46 -1.05 10.70
N SER A 16 -1.82 0.21 10.55
CA SER A 16 -2.67 0.96 11.47
C SER A 16 -3.76 1.67 10.67
N VAL A 17 -4.98 1.74 11.21
CA VAL A 17 -6.14 2.36 10.56
C VAL A 17 -6.81 3.35 11.48
N GLY A 18 -7.38 4.41 10.91
CA GLY A 18 -8.16 5.43 11.61
C GLY A 18 -7.91 6.84 11.09
N SER A 19 -8.73 7.78 11.50
CA SER A 19 -8.67 9.18 11.03
C SER A 19 -7.38 9.89 11.47
N ASP A 20 -6.84 9.55 12.64
CA ASP A 20 -5.66 10.20 13.23
C ASP A 20 -4.44 9.27 13.24
N VAL A 21 -4.43 8.26 12.35
CA VAL A 21 -3.43 7.19 12.34
C VAL A 21 -2.00 7.71 12.15
N TYR A 22 -1.80 8.84 11.52
CA TYR A 22 -0.46 9.43 11.31
C TYR A 22 0.23 9.86 12.61
N ASN A 23 -0.51 10.01 13.71
CA ASN A 23 0.07 10.20 15.05
C ASN A 23 0.89 8.99 15.53
N GLN A 24 0.76 7.82 14.88
CA GLN A 24 1.57 6.63 15.16
C GLN A 24 2.93 6.63 14.42
N ILE A 25 3.16 7.55 13.48
CA ILE A 25 4.41 7.62 12.69
C ILE A 25 5.65 7.60 13.59
N PRO A 26 5.78 8.44 14.65
CA PRO A 26 6.98 8.44 15.47
C PRO A 26 7.26 7.10 16.16
N LYS A 27 6.21 6.44 16.63
CA LYS A 27 6.30 5.16 17.32
C LYS A 27 6.72 4.03 16.36
N VAL A 28 6.19 4.01 15.15
CA VAL A 28 6.42 2.94 14.18
C VAL A 28 7.72 3.18 13.40
N CYS A 29 7.96 4.41 12.95
CA CYS A 29 9.07 4.71 12.04
C CYS A 29 10.36 5.09 12.78
N GLY A 30 10.30 5.52 14.04
CA GLY A 30 11.45 6.07 14.77
C GLY A 30 12.65 5.14 14.93
N ALA A 31 12.46 3.82 14.82
CA ALA A 31 13.55 2.84 14.85
C ALA A 31 14.33 2.76 13.53
N TYR A 32 13.82 3.34 12.44
CA TYR A 32 14.37 3.20 11.09
C TYR A 32 15.17 4.43 10.62
N GLY A 33 15.16 5.51 11.37
CA GLY A 33 15.92 6.71 11.08
C GLY A 33 15.25 7.99 11.56
N LYS A 34 15.84 9.12 11.19
CA LYS A 34 15.39 10.46 11.58
C LYS A 34 14.91 11.31 10.41
N THR A 35 15.22 10.90 9.19
CA THR A 35 14.85 11.64 7.99
C THR A 35 13.98 10.82 7.06
N ALA A 36 12.87 11.39 6.63
CA ALA A 36 11.96 10.78 5.68
C ALA A 36 11.80 11.64 4.44
N VAL A 37 11.72 11.03 3.26
CA VAL A 37 11.26 11.68 2.05
C VAL A 37 9.88 11.16 1.67
N VAL A 38 8.97 12.06 1.36
CA VAL A 38 7.64 11.71 0.86
C VAL A 38 7.69 11.60 -0.65
N ILE A 39 7.34 10.44 -1.19
CA ILE A 39 7.24 10.22 -2.63
C ILE A 39 5.80 9.82 -2.97
N GLY A 40 5.18 10.50 -3.94
CA GLY A 40 3.79 10.20 -4.27
C GLY A 40 3.20 10.98 -5.43
N GLY A 41 1.89 10.80 -5.62
CA GLY A 41 1.12 11.57 -6.60
C GLY A 41 0.92 13.02 -6.14
N LYS A 42 0.87 13.98 -7.07
CA LYS A 42 0.71 15.40 -6.72
C LYS A 42 -0.52 15.66 -5.87
N THR A 43 -1.68 15.15 -6.27
CA THR A 43 -2.94 15.28 -5.52
C THR A 43 -2.87 14.53 -4.19
N ALA A 44 -2.33 13.31 -4.18
CA ALA A 44 -2.18 12.51 -2.97
C ALA A 44 -1.31 13.21 -1.92
N ILE A 45 -0.16 13.76 -2.34
CA ILE A 45 0.71 14.57 -1.47
C ILE A 45 -0.03 15.78 -0.94
N SER A 46 -0.74 16.54 -1.79
CA SER A 46 -1.47 17.74 -1.34
C SER A 46 -2.54 17.44 -0.28
N LYS A 47 -3.18 16.27 -0.36
CA LYS A 47 -4.20 15.82 0.59
C LYS A 47 -3.61 15.29 1.91
N ALA A 48 -2.45 14.66 1.84
CA ALA A 48 -1.82 14.03 3.01
C ALA A 48 -0.82 14.94 3.75
N LYS A 49 -0.32 16.00 3.10
CA LYS A 49 0.83 16.80 3.56
C LYS A 49 0.65 17.34 4.97
N ASP A 50 -0.45 18.01 5.25
CA ASP A 50 -0.65 18.66 6.55
C ASP A 50 -0.78 17.61 7.66
N ALA A 51 -1.47 16.51 7.41
CA ALA A 51 -1.58 15.39 8.35
C ALA A 51 -0.24 14.69 8.59
N LEU A 52 0.60 14.53 7.55
CA LEU A 52 1.95 13.97 7.68
C LEU A 52 2.86 14.88 8.53
N LEU A 53 2.86 16.18 8.24
CA LEU A 53 3.64 17.15 9.01
C LEU A 53 3.17 17.22 10.48
N ALA A 54 1.85 17.18 10.72
CA ALA A 54 1.30 17.09 12.06
C ALA A 54 1.70 15.79 12.78
N GLY A 55 1.68 14.65 12.07
CA GLY A 55 2.02 13.34 12.60
C GLY A 55 3.48 13.20 13.03
N VAL A 56 4.41 13.93 12.42
CA VAL A 56 5.82 13.96 12.82
C VAL A 56 6.16 15.14 13.74
N HIS A 57 5.23 16.07 13.96
CA HIS A 57 5.46 17.23 14.81
C HIS A 57 5.81 16.78 16.24
N ASN A 58 6.80 17.44 16.85
CA ASN A 58 7.35 17.08 18.18
C ASN A 58 7.96 15.67 18.25
N SER A 59 8.39 15.10 17.12
CA SER A 59 9.15 13.84 17.08
C SER A 59 10.59 14.09 16.61
N ASN A 60 11.39 13.02 16.59
CA ASN A 60 12.75 13.05 16.04
C ASN A 60 12.79 12.75 14.54
N ILE A 61 11.64 12.71 13.87
CA ILE A 61 11.53 12.44 12.42
C ILE A 61 11.29 13.76 11.70
N GLU A 62 12.13 14.05 10.72
CA GLU A 62 12.00 15.20 9.81
C GLU A 62 11.60 14.72 8.42
N ILE A 63 10.56 15.31 7.84
CA ILE A 63 10.24 15.14 6.42
C ILE A 63 11.07 16.18 5.64
N ILE A 64 12.08 15.69 4.92
CA ILE A 64 13.07 16.57 4.25
C ILE A 64 12.63 17.03 2.88
N ASP A 65 11.72 16.31 2.19
CA ASP A 65 11.19 16.74 0.90
C ASP A 65 9.91 16.00 0.52
N PHE A 66 9.19 16.54 -0.48
CA PHE A 66 8.00 15.96 -1.11
C PHE A 66 8.23 15.84 -2.61
N ILE A 67 8.37 14.63 -3.11
CA ILE A 67 8.79 14.32 -4.48
C ILE A 67 7.62 13.68 -5.26
N TRP A 68 7.35 14.18 -6.46
CA TRP A 68 6.44 13.53 -7.38
C TRP A 68 7.05 12.26 -7.97
N TYR A 69 6.31 11.13 -7.90
CA TYR A 69 6.79 9.81 -8.30
C TYR A 69 6.96 9.60 -9.82
N GLY A 70 6.54 10.56 -10.66
CA GLY A 70 6.69 10.49 -12.13
C GLY A 70 5.39 10.25 -12.90
N GLY A 71 4.32 9.83 -12.23
CA GLY A 71 2.99 9.62 -12.83
C GLY A 71 2.66 8.18 -13.18
N ASP A 72 3.66 7.33 -13.39
CA ASP A 72 3.46 5.90 -13.64
C ASP A 72 4.57 5.05 -12.99
N SER A 73 4.27 3.77 -12.72
CA SER A 73 5.20 2.82 -12.13
C SER A 73 6.08 2.20 -13.22
N THR A 74 7.10 2.95 -13.66
CA THR A 74 8.02 2.57 -14.72
C THR A 74 9.47 2.56 -14.23
N TYR A 75 10.33 1.76 -14.87
CA TYR A 75 11.75 1.74 -14.51
C TYR A 75 12.46 3.07 -14.78
N ALA A 76 12.04 3.86 -15.76
CA ALA A 76 12.58 5.19 -15.98
C ALA A 76 12.31 6.13 -14.80
N ASN A 77 11.07 6.15 -14.29
CA ASN A 77 10.71 6.93 -13.10
C ASN A 77 11.45 6.43 -11.85
N ILE A 78 11.54 5.13 -11.63
CA ILE A 78 12.28 4.51 -10.52
C ILE A 78 13.75 4.94 -10.56
N LYS A 79 14.42 4.82 -11.72
CA LYS A 79 15.81 5.22 -11.90
C LYS A 79 16.02 6.72 -11.65
N LYS A 80 15.10 7.57 -12.12
CA LYS A 80 15.14 9.02 -11.87
C LYS A 80 15.03 9.35 -10.38
N LEU A 81 14.14 8.66 -9.67
CA LEU A 81 13.97 8.82 -8.23
C LEU A 81 15.20 8.34 -7.45
N ALA A 82 15.81 7.22 -7.85
CA ALA A 82 17.04 6.71 -7.24
C ALA A 82 18.19 7.73 -7.30
N GLN A 83 18.23 8.57 -8.35
CA GLN A 83 19.24 9.61 -8.52
C GLN A 83 18.90 10.92 -7.79
N ASN A 84 17.73 11.02 -7.16
CA ASN A 84 17.32 12.24 -6.45
C ASN A 84 18.13 12.42 -5.16
N PRO A 85 18.81 13.58 -4.96
CA PRO A 85 19.66 13.80 -3.79
C PRO A 85 18.92 13.71 -2.45
N GLN A 86 17.63 14.09 -2.39
CA GLN A 86 16.84 14.01 -1.16
C GLN A 86 16.43 12.54 -0.87
N PHE A 87 16.12 11.77 -1.90
CA PHE A 87 15.92 10.33 -1.73
C PHE A 87 17.19 9.65 -1.17
N GLN A 88 18.36 10.01 -1.71
CA GLN A 88 19.62 9.42 -1.25
C GLN A 88 19.94 9.77 0.21
N LYS A 89 19.66 11.01 0.63
CA LYS A 89 19.90 11.49 2.00
C LYS A 89 18.91 10.95 3.03
N ALA A 90 17.68 10.63 2.62
CA ALA A 90 16.65 10.18 3.53
C ALA A 90 16.95 8.79 4.08
N ASP A 91 16.68 8.56 5.35
CA ASP A 91 16.78 7.25 5.99
C ASP A 91 15.65 6.32 5.53
N MET A 92 14.47 6.89 5.25
CA MET A 92 13.27 6.13 4.89
C MET A 92 12.39 6.87 3.87
N VAL A 93 11.47 6.13 3.24
CA VAL A 93 10.51 6.64 2.27
C VAL A 93 9.08 6.50 2.80
N PHE A 94 8.32 7.57 2.70
CA PHE A 94 6.87 7.60 2.89
C PHE A 94 6.20 7.60 1.51
N ALA A 95 5.67 6.43 1.11
CA ALA A 95 5.01 6.21 -0.18
C ALA A 95 3.55 6.66 -0.10
N VAL A 96 3.21 7.80 -0.70
CA VAL A 96 1.88 8.45 -0.56
C VAL A 96 1.09 8.37 -1.85
N GLY A 97 -0.06 7.70 -1.83
CA GLY A 97 -0.94 7.67 -3.01
C GLY A 97 -1.73 6.40 -3.21
N GLY A 98 -2.08 6.13 -4.46
CA GLY A 98 -2.67 4.87 -4.91
C GLY A 98 -1.62 3.87 -5.38
N GLY A 99 -2.08 2.75 -5.94
CA GLY A 99 -1.24 1.60 -6.31
C GLY A 99 0.01 1.96 -7.11
N ARG A 100 -0.11 2.74 -8.21
CA ARG A 100 1.05 3.10 -9.05
C ARG A 100 2.14 3.84 -8.29
N ALA A 101 1.78 4.79 -7.44
CA ALA A 101 2.76 5.54 -6.64
C ALA A 101 3.43 4.65 -5.59
N ILE A 102 2.64 3.80 -4.93
CA ILE A 102 3.14 2.87 -3.92
C ILE A 102 4.02 1.80 -4.55
N ASP A 103 3.63 1.23 -5.70
CA ASP A 103 4.43 0.23 -6.43
C ASP A 103 5.77 0.80 -6.89
N THR A 104 5.79 2.05 -7.40
CA THR A 104 7.03 2.76 -7.72
C THR A 104 7.96 2.85 -6.51
N CYS A 105 7.41 3.25 -5.35
CA CYS A 105 8.21 3.39 -4.12
C CYS A 105 8.69 2.04 -3.57
N LYS A 106 7.84 1.01 -3.60
CA LYS A 106 8.22 -0.34 -3.17
C LYS A 106 9.39 -0.88 -4.01
N THR A 107 9.26 -0.79 -5.34
CA THR A 107 10.32 -1.24 -6.26
C THR A 107 11.60 -0.44 -6.07
N LEU A 108 11.51 0.89 -6.00
CA LEU A 108 12.65 1.76 -5.72
C LEU A 108 13.36 1.39 -4.42
N CYS A 109 12.60 1.25 -3.33
CA CYS A 109 13.17 0.99 -2.01
C CYS A 109 13.74 -0.42 -1.86
N ASP A 110 13.15 -1.42 -2.53
CA ASP A 110 13.69 -2.77 -2.56
C ASP A 110 15.03 -2.80 -3.32
N MET A 111 15.14 -2.14 -4.48
CA MET A 111 16.37 -2.03 -5.25
C MET A 111 17.49 -1.27 -4.51
N GLU A 112 17.14 -0.24 -3.74
CA GLU A 112 18.08 0.62 -3.00
C GLU A 112 18.26 0.19 -1.53
N ASN A 113 17.63 -0.92 -1.12
CA ASN A 113 17.65 -1.45 0.25
C ASN A 113 17.27 -0.39 1.30
N LYS A 114 16.23 0.39 1.04
CA LYS A 114 15.76 1.51 1.88
C LYS A 114 14.41 1.18 2.53
N PRO A 115 14.20 1.51 3.82
CA PRO A 115 12.90 1.34 4.48
C PRO A 115 11.79 2.09 3.77
N VAL A 116 10.63 1.43 3.54
CA VAL A 116 9.45 2.03 2.95
C VAL A 116 8.22 1.81 3.82
N PHE A 117 7.44 2.87 3.99
CA PHE A 117 6.15 2.90 4.68
C PHE A 117 5.09 3.40 3.70
N SER A 118 3.93 2.77 3.67
CA SER A 118 2.85 3.15 2.75
C SER A 118 1.78 4.00 3.43
N PHE A 119 1.32 5.00 2.70
CA PHE A 119 0.31 5.97 3.10
C PHE A 119 -0.76 6.03 1.99
N PRO A 120 -1.65 5.04 1.91
CA PRO A 120 -2.68 5.02 0.88
C PRO A 120 -3.64 6.20 1.03
N THR A 121 -3.95 6.86 -0.09
CA THR A 121 -4.92 7.96 -0.16
C THR A 121 -6.21 7.56 -0.86
N ILE A 122 -6.25 6.35 -1.41
CA ILE A 122 -7.40 5.69 -2.02
C ILE A 122 -7.41 4.22 -1.61
N ALA A 123 -8.57 3.61 -1.55
CA ALA A 123 -8.76 2.19 -1.24
C ALA A 123 -9.23 1.44 -2.50
N SER A 124 -8.35 1.29 -3.49
CA SER A 124 -8.70 0.68 -4.79
C SER A 124 -8.05 -0.68 -5.04
N ASN A 125 -7.05 -1.05 -4.26
CA ASN A 125 -6.32 -2.32 -4.38
C ASN A 125 -5.40 -2.57 -3.18
N CYS A 126 -4.79 -3.76 -3.13
CA CYS A 126 -3.94 -4.23 -2.04
C CYS A 126 -2.46 -3.78 -2.08
N SER A 127 -2.04 -2.95 -3.04
CA SER A 127 -0.64 -2.51 -3.18
C SER A 127 0.01 -2.01 -1.86
N PRO A 128 -0.71 -1.27 -0.98
CA PRO A 128 -0.13 -0.75 0.26
C PRO A 128 0.40 -1.82 1.23
N VAL A 129 -0.08 -3.05 1.13
CA VAL A 129 0.20 -4.12 2.09
C VAL A 129 0.80 -5.39 1.46
N THR A 130 1.09 -5.38 0.16
CA THR A 130 1.58 -6.56 -0.58
C THR A 130 3.02 -6.43 -1.04
N ALA A 131 3.69 -7.56 -1.21
CA ALA A 131 5.04 -7.68 -1.79
C ALA A 131 4.95 -7.99 -3.29
N VAL A 132 4.09 -7.29 -4.01
CA VAL A 132 3.99 -7.34 -5.47
C VAL A 132 3.79 -5.94 -6.01
N CYS A 133 4.45 -5.63 -7.13
CA CYS A 133 4.34 -4.34 -7.81
C CYS A 133 4.03 -4.58 -9.29
N VAL A 134 3.17 -3.73 -9.84
CA VAL A 134 2.92 -3.71 -11.28
C VAL A 134 3.86 -2.69 -11.91
N ILE A 135 4.66 -3.17 -12.86
CA ILE A 135 5.54 -2.31 -13.66
C ILE A 135 4.91 -2.11 -15.04
N TYR A 136 4.89 -0.86 -15.46
CA TYR A 136 4.37 -0.45 -16.76
C TYR A 136 5.54 -0.14 -17.72
N ASP A 137 5.26 -0.27 -18.99
CA ASP A 137 6.20 0.08 -20.05
C ASP A 137 6.34 1.59 -20.17
N ASP A 138 7.58 2.07 -20.35
CA ASP A 138 7.90 3.49 -20.38
C ASP A 138 7.31 4.24 -21.59
N GLU A 139 7.07 3.54 -22.71
CA GLU A 139 6.60 4.15 -23.96
C GLU A 139 5.09 3.93 -24.16
N THR A 140 4.62 2.71 -23.95
CA THR A 140 3.23 2.34 -24.24
C THR A 140 2.29 2.54 -23.06
N HIS A 141 2.83 2.70 -21.83
CA HIS A 141 2.10 2.71 -20.58
C HIS A 141 1.25 1.44 -20.33
N GLY A 142 1.48 0.39 -21.12
CA GLY A 142 0.88 -0.93 -20.94
C GLY A 142 1.54 -1.73 -19.82
N PHE A 143 0.88 -2.80 -19.41
CA PHE A 143 1.48 -3.76 -18.46
C PHE A 143 2.77 -4.33 -19.05
N LYS A 144 3.85 -4.28 -18.26
CA LYS A 144 5.14 -4.85 -18.63
C LYS A 144 5.42 -6.16 -17.89
N GLU A 145 5.43 -6.09 -16.56
CA GLU A 145 5.70 -7.25 -15.72
C GLU A 145 5.27 -7.04 -14.28
N LEU A 146 5.29 -8.11 -13.49
CA LEU A 146 5.20 -8.04 -12.04
C LEU A 146 6.61 -8.04 -11.44
N TYR A 147 6.87 -7.09 -10.55
CA TYR A 147 8.06 -7.07 -9.71
C TYR A 147 7.70 -7.56 -8.30
N PHE A 148 8.51 -8.43 -7.72
CA PHE A 148 8.28 -9.02 -6.41
C PHE A 148 9.35 -8.54 -5.42
N PRO A 149 9.10 -7.48 -4.64
CA PRO A 149 9.98 -7.10 -3.54
C PRO A 149 10.11 -8.23 -2.53
N GLN A 150 11.22 -8.29 -1.82
CA GLN A 150 11.42 -9.30 -0.76
C GLN A 150 10.38 -9.21 0.36
N LYS A 151 9.85 -8.01 0.61
CA LYS A 151 8.87 -7.73 1.68
C LYS A 151 7.83 -6.72 1.20
N SER A 152 6.65 -6.78 1.81
CA SER A 152 5.69 -5.67 1.78
C SER A 152 6.29 -4.42 2.44
N PRO A 153 5.67 -3.24 2.30
CA PRO A 153 6.02 -2.08 3.13
C PRO A 153 6.09 -2.46 4.61
N LEU A 154 7.03 -1.86 5.34
CA LEU A 154 7.24 -2.18 6.76
C LEU A 154 6.01 -1.90 7.62
N HIS A 155 5.24 -0.90 7.23
CA HIS A 155 3.95 -0.59 7.83
C HIS A 155 3.10 0.23 6.86
N SER A 156 1.77 0.04 6.91
CA SER A 156 0.79 0.83 6.17
C SER A 156 -0.02 1.70 7.13
N PHE A 157 -0.03 3.01 6.90
CA PHE A 157 -0.82 3.98 7.67
C PHE A 157 -2.08 4.34 6.89
N ILE A 158 -3.19 3.73 7.23
CA ILE A 158 -4.47 3.83 6.51
C ILE A 158 -5.32 4.93 7.14
N ASN A 159 -5.24 6.15 6.59
CA ASN A 159 -6.02 7.28 7.07
C ASN A 159 -7.41 7.29 6.42
N THR A 160 -8.42 6.88 7.17
CA THR A 160 -9.80 6.75 6.68
C THR A 160 -10.41 8.09 6.29
N LYS A 161 -10.03 9.20 6.94
CA LYS A 161 -10.47 10.55 6.57
C LYS A 161 -9.94 10.95 5.18
N ILE A 162 -8.67 10.72 4.90
CA ILE A 162 -8.09 11.02 3.58
C ILE A 162 -8.74 10.17 2.49
N ILE A 163 -9.01 8.90 2.78
CA ILE A 163 -9.67 7.98 1.84
C ILE A 163 -11.08 8.45 1.49
N THR A 164 -11.86 8.98 2.47
CA THR A 164 -13.22 9.51 2.20
C THR A 164 -13.21 10.79 1.35
N GLU A 165 -12.11 11.53 1.33
CA GLU A 165 -11.99 12.73 0.48
C GLU A 165 -11.68 12.40 -0.99
N ALA A 166 -11.33 11.15 -1.29
CA ALA A 166 -11.10 10.68 -2.65
C ALA A 166 -12.44 10.41 -3.38
N PRO A 167 -12.45 10.40 -4.71
CA PRO A 167 -13.61 9.93 -5.47
C PRO A 167 -14.05 8.54 -5.03
N TYR A 168 -15.33 8.37 -4.72
CA TYR A 168 -15.87 7.10 -4.18
C TYR A 168 -15.70 5.91 -5.14
N GLU A 169 -15.50 6.19 -6.42
CA GLU A 169 -15.25 5.18 -7.45
C GLU A 169 -14.02 4.32 -7.15
N TYR A 170 -13.04 4.87 -6.42
CA TYR A 170 -11.87 4.09 -5.98
C TYR A 170 -12.23 3.03 -4.94
N ILE A 171 -13.13 3.34 -4.00
CA ILE A 171 -13.64 2.34 -3.03
C ILE A 171 -14.49 1.32 -3.76
N TRP A 172 -15.35 1.76 -4.69
CA TRP A 172 -16.13 0.85 -5.52
C TRP A 172 -15.24 -0.12 -6.31
N ALA A 173 -14.18 0.39 -6.94
CA ALA A 173 -13.20 -0.44 -7.65
C ALA A 173 -12.46 -1.41 -6.69
N GLY A 174 -12.08 -0.95 -5.49
CA GLY A 174 -11.44 -1.77 -4.46
C GLY A 174 -12.33 -2.91 -3.96
N ILE A 175 -13.63 -2.64 -3.76
CA ILE A 175 -14.61 -3.68 -3.42
C ILE A 175 -14.66 -4.74 -4.52
N GLY A 176 -14.72 -4.33 -5.80
CA GLY A 176 -14.72 -5.26 -6.94
C GLY A 176 -13.42 -6.07 -7.03
N ASP A 177 -12.27 -5.42 -6.86
CA ASP A 177 -10.96 -6.10 -6.86
C ASP A 177 -10.86 -7.14 -5.73
N ALA A 178 -11.25 -6.80 -4.52
CA ALA A 178 -11.18 -7.71 -3.38
C ALA A 178 -12.22 -8.85 -3.45
N LEU A 179 -13.45 -8.59 -3.93
CA LEU A 179 -14.46 -9.64 -4.14
C LEU A 179 -14.02 -10.68 -5.17
N SER A 180 -13.27 -10.28 -6.20
CA SER A 180 -12.78 -11.21 -7.22
C SER A 180 -11.80 -12.25 -6.64
N LYS A 181 -11.07 -11.91 -5.57
CA LYS A 181 -9.99 -12.73 -5.02
C LYS A 181 -10.45 -14.10 -4.51
N GLN A 182 -11.65 -14.19 -3.94
CA GLN A 182 -12.19 -15.49 -3.52
C GLN A 182 -12.33 -16.46 -4.70
N TYR A 183 -12.81 -15.97 -5.82
CA TYR A 183 -13.02 -16.78 -7.03
C TYR A 183 -11.70 -17.06 -7.75
N GLU A 184 -10.84 -16.07 -7.86
CA GLU A 184 -9.50 -16.18 -8.45
C GLU A 184 -8.66 -17.23 -7.70
N THR A 185 -8.60 -17.15 -6.38
CA THR A 185 -7.82 -18.09 -5.56
C THR A 185 -8.42 -19.50 -5.58
N GLY A 186 -9.74 -19.62 -5.49
CA GLY A 186 -10.43 -20.90 -5.58
C GLY A 186 -10.24 -21.59 -6.93
N PHE A 187 -10.26 -20.80 -8.03
CA PHE A 187 -10.06 -21.32 -9.37
C PHE A 187 -8.60 -21.70 -9.64
N SER A 188 -7.65 -20.86 -9.26
CA SER A 188 -6.22 -21.09 -9.52
C SER A 188 -5.67 -22.28 -8.70
N SER A 189 -6.16 -22.50 -7.49
CA SER A 189 -5.68 -23.54 -6.59
C SER A 189 -6.41 -24.89 -6.71
N ARG A 190 -7.41 -25.01 -7.61
CA ARG A 190 -8.31 -26.19 -7.67
C ARG A 190 -7.65 -27.55 -7.93
N ASN A 191 -6.47 -27.54 -8.56
CA ASN A 191 -5.72 -28.77 -8.92
C ASN A 191 -4.39 -28.90 -8.17
N ASP A 192 -4.11 -27.98 -7.23
CA ASP A 192 -2.83 -27.96 -6.53
C ASP A 192 -2.92 -28.70 -5.20
N GLU A 193 -1.81 -29.34 -4.79
CA GLU A 193 -1.65 -29.72 -3.39
C GLU A 193 -1.63 -28.45 -2.54
N MET A 194 -2.57 -28.36 -1.60
CA MET A 194 -2.75 -27.18 -0.78
C MET A 194 -1.60 -27.00 0.20
N SER A 195 -0.60 -26.20 -0.17
CA SER A 195 0.45 -25.79 0.76
C SER A 195 -0.12 -24.92 1.90
N HIS A 196 0.61 -24.81 3.01
CA HIS A 196 0.19 -23.98 4.13
C HIS A 196 -0.09 -22.52 3.71
N THR A 197 0.77 -21.94 2.89
CA THR A 197 0.62 -20.56 2.40
C THR A 197 -0.57 -20.39 1.46
N ASN A 198 -0.80 -21.36 0.57
CA ASN A 198 -1.97 -21.36 -0.32
C ASN A 198 -3.28 -21.46 0.48
N ALA A 199 -3.31 -22.33 1.49
CA ALA A 199 -4.46 -22.46 2.39
C ALA A 199 -4.78 -21.17 3.13
N LEU A 200 -3.76 -20.46 3.64
CA LEU A 200 -3.93 -19.13 4.26
C LEU A 200 -4.51 -18.13 3.26
N GLY A 201 -3.98 -18.04 2.04
CA GLY A 201 -4.47 -17.13 1.00
C GLY A 201 -5.94 -17.37 0.66
N VAL A 202 -6.36 -18.64 0.51
CA VAL A 202 -7.75 -19.02 0.25
C VAL A 202 -8.66 -18.60 1.41
N GLN A 203 -8.23 -18.81 2.67
CA GLN A 203 -9.05 -18.42 3.83
C GLN A 203 -9.17 -16.91 3.97
N ILE A 204 -8.09 -16.15 3.76
CA ILE A 204 -8.11 -14.69 3.79
C ILE A 204 -9.06 -14.15 2.71
N SER A 205 -8.96 -14.64 1.47
CA SER A 205 -9.80 -14.20 0.37
C SER A 205 -11.29 -14.47 0.60
N LYS A 206 -11.63 -15.56 1.27
CA LYS A 206 -13.01 -15.86 1.66
C LYS A 206 -13.53 -14.88 2.72
N ASN A 207 -12.71 -14.58 3.73
CA ASN A 207 -13.08 -13.61 4.76
C ASN A 207 -13.33 -12.22 4.18
N CYS A 208 -12.56 -11.82 3.18
CA CYS A 208 -12.78 -10.56 2.46
C CYS A 208 -14.19 -10.49 1.85
N SER A 209 -14.64 -11.55 1.16
CA SER A 209 -15.97 -11.55 0.54
C SER A 209 -17.10 -11.36 1.53
N ASP A 210 -17.05 -12.06 2.67
CA ASP A 210 -18.11 -11.96 3.69
C ASP A 210 -18.22 -10.53 4.23
N THR A 211 -17.09 -9.89 4.56
CA THR A 211 -17.04 -8.49 5.03
C THR A 211 -17.57 -7.52 3.98
N LEU A 212 -17.15 -7.67 2.73
CA LEU A 212 -17.57 -6.78 1.64
C LEU A 212 -19.06 -6.90 1.30
N LEU A 213 -19.63 -8.11 1.37
CA LEU A 213 -21.07 -8.33 1.19
C LEU A 213 -21.88 -7.70 2.33
N GLN A 214 -21.34 -7.70 3.54
CA GLN A 214 -22.01 -7.13 4.71
C GLN A 214 -21.97 -5.60 4.71
N TYR A 215 -20.81 -5.00 4.49
CA TYR A 215 -20.54 -3.58 4.71
C TYR A 215 -20.38 -2.75 3.43
N GLY A 216 -20.21 -3.37 2.27
CA GLY A 216 -19.79 -2.67 1.06
C GLY A 216 -20.75 -1.57 0.61
N LEU A 217 -22.07 -1.78 0.67
CA LEU A 217 -23.05 -0.79 0.26
C LEU A 217 -23.07 0.43 1.19
N GLU A 218 -22.98 0.20 2.50
CA GLU A 218 -22.93 1.27 3.50
C GLU A 218 -21.62 2.05 3.39
N ALA A 219 -20.50 1.36 3.19
CA ALA A 219 -19.19 1.98 2.97
C ALA A 219 -19.17 2.88 1.72
N LEU A 220 -19.79 2.45 0.62
CA LEU A 220 -19.94 3.29 -0.60
C LEU A 220 -20.80 4.54 -0.32
N THR A 221 -21.87 4.40 0.46
CA THR A 221 -22.71 5.52 0.85
C THR A 221 -21.94 6.51 1.71
N SER A 222 -21.16 6.02 2.67
CA SER A 222 -20.29 6.84 3.52
C SER A 222 -19.22 7.58 2.71
N ALA A 223 -18.59 6.89 1.76
CA ALA A 223 -17.59 7.50 0.87
C ALA A 223 -18.18 8.60 -0.01
N LYS A 224 -19.38 8.40 -0.59
CA LYS A 224 -20.10 9.43 -1.36
C LYS A 224 -20.39 10.68 -0.54
N ASN A 225 -20.64 10.52 0.75
CA ASN A 225 -20.93 11.62 1.67
C ASN A 225 -19.68 12.18 2.35
N HIS A 226 -18.48 11.71 1.99
CA HIS A 226 -17.19 12.07 2.61
C HIS A 226 -17.20 11.87 4.13
N GLN A 227 -17.84 10.80 4.61
CA GLN A 227 -17.98 10.47 6.02
C GLN A 227 -17.21 9.22 6.38
N VAL A 228 -16.51 9.25 7.50
CA VAL A 228 -15.92 8.06 8.10
C VAL A 228 -17.02 7.30 8.83
N SER A 229 -17.13 6.00 8.59
CA SER A 229 -18.06 5.10 9.28
C SER A 229 -17.36 3.79 9.62
N GLU A 230 -17.94 3.02 10.53
CA GLU A 230 -17.48 1.68 10.84
C GLU A 230 -17.46 0.79 9.58
N ALA A 231 -18.52 0.86 8.77
CA ALA A 231 -18.60 0.11 7.52
C ALA A 231 -17.47 0.46 6.55
N LEU A 232 -17.11 1.75 6.43
CA LEU A 232 -15.96 2.17 5.62
C LEU A 232 -14.66 1.59 6.15
N GLU A 233 -14.43 1.64 7.45
CA GLU A 233 -13.22 1.10 8.07
C GLU A 233 -13.11 -0.42 7.87
N GLN A 234 -14.20 -1.16 8.04
CA GLN A 234 -14.25 -2.60 7.77
C GLN A 234 -13.90 -2.93 6.31
N VAL A 235 -14.47 -2.18 5.36
CA VAL A 235 -14.21 -2.37 3.92
C VAL A 235 -12.77 -2.02 3.55
N VAL A 236 -12.21 -0.96 4.11
CA VAL A 236 -10.82 -0.54 3.85
C VAL A 236 -9.80 -1.53 4.43
N LEU A 237 -10.15 -2.26 5.50
CA LEU A 237 -9.33 -3.30 6.11
C LEU A 237 -9.39 -4.63 5.34
N THR A 238 -10.35 -4.78 4.45
CA THR A 238 -10.56 -5.99 3.65
C THR A 238 -9.70 -6.03 2.41
#